data_fae4cd78c5f7bd7cb5fc4cd8a4d4967c
#
_entry.id   fae4cd78c5f7bd7cb5fc4cd8a4d4967c
#
_cell.length_a   1.000
_cell.length_b   1.000
_cell.length_c   1.000
_cell.angle_alpha   90.00
_cell.angle_beta   90.00
_cell.angle_gamma   90.00
#
_symmetry.space_group_name_H-M   'P 1'
#
loop_
_entity.id
_entity.type
_entity.pdbx_description
1 polymer ?
#
loop_
_entity_poly.entity_id
_entity_poly.type
_entity_poly.pdbx_seq_one_letter_code
_entity_poly.pdbx_strand_id
1 'polypeptide(L)'
;MKVIASSIRKGNVIEQDGKLYVVLTAENIHPGKGTPVSQIEMRRISDGVKISERYKTTDQVEKATIEDHNFNYLYEDADGFHFMNNETYDQVQVPKDIIGSAAPYLQENMTVKLSLHGVLPVAIQMPQRATLEVVETEPVTKGQTASSSYKPAILSNGVRTAVPPHIGTGTRIVVMTEDGSYVERAKD
;
A
#
# COMPACT_ATOMS: atom_id res chain seq x y z
N MET A 1 -19.70 -3.61 -14.42
CA MET A 1 -19.60 -2.98 -15.76
C MET A 1 -18.54 -3.70 -16.58
N LYS A 2 -18.92 -4.20 -17.73
CA LYS A 2 -17.97 -4.88 -18.61
C LYS A 2 -17.06 -3.90 -19.31
N VAL A 3 -15.76 -4.14 -19.26
CA VAL A 3 -14.73 -3.32 -19.91
C VAL A 3 -13.77 -4.23 -20.65
N ILE A 4 -13.01 -3.67 -21.59
CA ILE A 4 -11.97 -4.44 -22.28
C ILE A 4 -10.76 -4.63 -21.36
N ALA A 5 -10.08 -5.76 -21.49
CA ALA A 5 -8.98 -6.12 -20.60
C ALA A 5 -7.83 -5.08 -20.62
N SER A 6 -7.58 -4.46 -21.78
CA SER A 6 -6.52 -3.46 -21.92
C SER A 6 -6.78 -2.17 -21.12
N SER A 7 -8.02 -1.94 -20.67
CA SER A 7 -8.37 -0.78 -19.85
C SER A 7 -8.14 -0.98 -18.36
N ILE A 8 -7.87 -2.20 -17.92
CA ILE A 8 -7.66 -2.52 -16.51
C ILE A 8 -6.35 -1.91 -16.02
N ARG A 9 -6.38 -1.37 -14.80
CA ARG A 9 -5.24 -0.73 -14.14
C ARG A 9 -5.08 -1.26 -12.73
N LYS A 10 -3.90 -1.09 -12.16
CA LYS A 10 -3.62 -1.40 -10.76
C LYS A 10 -4.66 -0.74 -9.85
N GLY A 11 -5.18 -1.49 -8.88
CA GLY A 11 -6.19 -1.01 -7.95
C GLY A 11 -7.62 -1.23 -8.39
N ASN A 12 -7.86 -1.55 -9.66
CA ASN A 12 -9.20 -1.94 -10.11
C ASN A 12 -9.60 -3.26 -9.44
N VAL A 13 -10.91 -3.49 -9.33
CA VAL A 13 -11.44 -4.77 -8.84
C VAL A 13 -12.18 -5.45 -9.96
N ILE A 14 -11.84 -6.73 -10.17
CA ILE A 14 -12.44 -7.58 -11.20
C ILE A 14 -13.30 -8.63 -10.51
N GLU A 15 -14.50 -8.85 -11.04
CA GLU A 15 -15.35 -9.98 -10.67
C GLU A 15 -15.15 -11.09 -11.68
N GLN A 16 -14.76 -12.27 -11.20
CA GLN A 16 -14.55 -13.44 -12.05
C GLN A 16 -15.04 -14.69 -11.30
N ASP A 17 -15.92 -15.44 -11.92
CA ASP A 17 -16.49 -16.68 -11.35
C ASP A 17 -17.13 -16.46 -9.97
N GLY A 18 -17.80 -15.32 -9.79
CA GLY A 18 -18.46 -14.95 -8.54
C GLY A 18 -17.52 -14.49 -7.44
N LYS A 19 -16.24 -14.29 -7.75
CA LYS A 19 -15.24 -13.86 -6.77
C LYS A 19 -14.65 -12.50 -7.16
N LEU A 20 -14.23 -11.74 -6.16
CA LEU A 20 -13.63 -10.42 -6.37
C LEU A 20 -12.11 -10.49 -6.24
N TYR A 21 -11.42 -9.77 -7.13
CA TYR A 21 -9.97 -9.71 -7.18
C TYR A 21 -9.51 -8.26 -7.29
N VAL A 22 -8.51 -7.88 -6.49
CA VAL A 22 -7.85 -6.57 -6.62
C VAL A 22 -6.67 -6.73 -7.58
N VAL A 23 -6.60 -5.88 -8.59
CA VAL A 23 -5.51 -5.88 -9.57
C VAL A 23 -4.24 -5.32 -8.93
N LEU A 24 -3.18 -6.11 -8.93
CA LEU A 24 -1.86 -5.73 -8.42
C LEU A 24 -1.00 -5.11 -9.51
N THR A 25 -0.99 -5.74 -10.68
CA THR A 25 -0.28 -5.22 -11.86
C THR A 25 -1.10 -5.49 -13.12
N ALA A 26 -1.01 -4.61 -14.09
CA ALA A 26 -1.64 -4.79 -15.39
C ALA A 26 -0.70 -4.28 -16.48
N GLU A 27 -0.30 -5.17 -17.37
CA GLU A 27 0.60 -4.85 -18.48
C GLU A 27 -0.06 -5.26 -19.80
N ASN A 28 -0.02 -4.35 -20.77
CA ASN A 28 -0.43 -4.64 -22.14
C ASN A 28 0.81 -4.95 -22.97
N ILE A 29 0.90 -6.16 -23.47
CA ILE A 29 2.05 -6.66 -24.21
C ILE A 29 1.71 -6.73 -25.69
N HIS A 30 2.50 -6.04 -26.50
CA HIS A 30 2.38 -6.03 -27.97
C HIS A 30 3.55 -6.81 -28.57
N PRO A 31 3.42 -8.14 -28.75
CA PRO A 31 4.50 -8.90 -29.38
C PRO A 31 4.67 -8.48 -30.84
N GLY A 32 5.90 -8.58 -31.37
CA GLY A 32 6.17 -8.27 -32.77
C GLY A 32 5.43 -9.19 -33.73
N LYS A 33 5.10 -10.40 -33.29
CA LYS A 33 4.25 -11.36 -33.99
C LYS A 33 3.23 -11.89 -33.00
N GLY A 34 1.96 -11.94 -33.43
CA GLY A 34 0.87 -12.47 -32.62
C GLY A 34 -0.07 -11.41 -32.10
N THR A 35 -1.08 -11.85 -31.36
CA THR A 35 -2.13 -10.99 -30.83
C THR A 35 -1.66 -10.27 -29.57
N PRO A 36 -1.94 -8.96 -29.43
CA PRO A 36 -1.67 -8.25 -28.18
C PRO A 36 -2.44 -8.89 -27.01
N VAL A 37 -1.78 -8.96 -25.84
CA VAL A 37 -2.37 -9.55 -24.64
C VAL A 37 -2.26 -8.60 -23.47
N SER A 38 -3.20 -8.73 -22.52
CA SER A 38 -3.16 -8.05 -21.22
C SER A 38 -2.80 -9.09 -20.16
N GLN A 39 -1.66 -8.91 -19.51
CA GLN A 39 -1.20 -9.74 -18.41
C GLN A 39 -1.61 -9.07 -17.11
N ILE A 40 -2.49 -9.71 -16.34
CA ILE A 40 -3.03 -9.14 -15.11
C ILE A 40 -2.71 -10.04 -13.93
N GLU A 41 -1.96 -9.50 -12.96
CA GLU A 41 -1.79 -10.12 -11.66
C GLU A 41 -2.81 -9.54 -10.71
N MET A 42 -3.50 -10.38 -9.98
CA MET A 42 -4.55 -9.95 -9.07
C MET A 42 -4.62 -10.86 -7.84
N ARG A 43 -5.16 -10.29 -6.76
CA ARG A 43 -5.31 -10.99 -5.49
C ARG A 43 -6.78 -11.19 -5.20
N ARG A 44 -7.16 -12.43 -4.91
CA ARG A 44 -8.53 -12.74 -4.46
C ARG A 44 -8.76 -12.14 -3.09
N ILE A 45 -9.84 -11.37 -2.96
CA ILE A 45 -10.13 -10.64 -1.72
C ILE A 45 -10.49 -11.60 -0.58
N SER A 46 -11.20 -12.70 -0.88
CA SER A 46 -11.71 -13.60 0.15
C SER A 46 -10.62 -14.36 0.92
N ASP A 47 -9.48 -14.66 0.29
CA ASP A 47 -8.43 -15.49 0.90
C ASP A 47 -7.00 -15.01 0.62
N GLY A 48 -6.83 -13.93 -0.12
CA GLY A 48 -5.52 -13.36 -0.42
C GLY A 48 -4.71 -14.11 -1.47
N VAL A 49 -5.26 -15.14 -2.10
CA VAL A 49 -4.55 -15.90 -3.12
C VAL A 49 -4.27 -15.04 -4.34
N LYS A 50 -3.01 -15.02 -4.77
CA LYS A 50 -2.59 -14.31 -5.99
C LYS A 50 -2.74 -15.22 -7.19
N ILE A 51 -3.32 -14.68 -8.25
CA ILE A 51 -3.40 -15.35 -9.54
C ILE A 51 -2.92 -14.43 -10.65
N SER A 52 -2.52 -15.03 -11.76
CA SER A 52 -2.10 -14.30 -12.95
C SER A 52 -2.96 -14.78 -14.11
N GLU A 53 -3.62 -13.85 -14.78
CA GLU A 53 -4.46 -14.15 -15.93
C GLU A 53 -3.95 -13.41 -17.16
N ARG A 54 -4.05 -14.08 -18.29
CA ARG A 54 -3.69 -13.52 -19.58
C ARG A 54 -4.93 -13.44 -20.45
N TYR A 55 -5.29 -12.23 -20.81
CA TYR A 55 -6.45 -11.94 -21.68
C TYR A 55 -5.98 -11.40 -23.01
N LYS A 56 -6.78 -11.58 -24.04
CA LYS A 56 -6.64 -10.74 -25.24
C LYS A 56 -6.99 -9.30 -24.83
N THR A 57 -6.34 -8.31 -25.42
CA THR A 57 -6.60 -6.91 -25.05
C THR A 57 -8.06 -6.49 -25.24
N THR A 58 -8.76 -7.17 -26.15
CA THR A 58 -10.17 -6.90 -26.48
C THR A 58 -11.15 -7.79 -25.69
N ASP A 59 -10.67 -8.74 -24.91
CA ASP A 59 -11.55 -9.58 -24.08
C ASP A 59 -12.29 -8.71 -23.09
N GLN A 60 -13.55 -9.06 -22.80
CA GLN A 60 -14.36 -8.37 -21.81
C GLN A 60 -14.12 -8.97 -20.42
N VAL A 61 -13.93 -8.08 -19.45
CA VAL A 61 -13.82 -8.45 -18.03
C VAL A 61 -14.83 -7.63 -17.24
N GLU A 62 -15.34 -8.20 -16.15
CA GLU A 62 -16.30 -7.51 -15.28
C GLU A 62 -15.53 -6.69 -14.25
N LYS A 63 -15.63 -5.36 -14.39
CA LYS A 63 -15.02 -4.43 -13.43
C LYS A 63 -16.07 -4.04 -12.39
N ALA A 64 -15.76 -4.30 -11.12
CA ALA A 64 -16.66 -3.96 -10.01
C ALA A 64 -16.60 -2.46 -9.72
N THR A 65 -17.74 -1.89 -9.31
CA THR A 65 -17.81 -0.50 -8.88
C THR A 65 -17.26 -0.35 -7.48
N ILE A 66 -16.34 0.60 -7.29
CA ILE A 66 -15.66 0.85 -6.03
C ILE A 66 -15.86 2.30 -5.63
N GLU A 67 -16.12 2.54 -4.35
CA GLU A 67 -16.18 3.87 -3.77
C GLU A 67 -15.08 4.06 -2.75
N ASP A 68 -14.40 5.22 -2.81
CA ASP A 68 -13.37 5.60 -1.86
C ASP A 68 -13.96 6.52 -0.79
N HIS A 69 -13.71 6.19 0.47
CA HIS A 69 -14.17 7.00 1.60
C HIS A 69 -13.04 7.18 2.61
N ASN A 70 -13.09 8.29 3.34
CA ASN A 70 -12.13 8.59 4.39
C ASN A 70 -12.54 7.89 5.68
N PHE A 71 -11.59 7.17 6.26
CA PHE A 71 -11.77 6.44 7.53
C PHE A 71 -10.66 6.83 8.48
N ASN A 72 -10.96 6.78 9.78
CA ASN A 72 -9.95 6.89 10.82
C ASN A 72 -9.58 5.51 11.31
N TYR A 73 -8.28 5.27 11.46
CA TYR A 73 -7.78 4.05 12.06
C TYR A 73 -8.07 4.04 13.55
N LEU A 74 -8.62 2.95 14.06
CA LEU A 74 -8.94 2.79 15.48
C LEU A 74 -7.92 1.92 16.20
N TYR A 75 -7.85 0.63 15.85
CA TYR A 75 -6.96 -0.34 16.49
C TYR A 75 -6.83 -1.62 15.68
N GLU A 76 -5.86 -2.43 16.07
CA GLU A 76 -5.64 -3.77 15.52
C GLU A 76 -5.99 -4.81 16.59
N ASP A 77 -6.59 -5.93 16.15
CA ASP A 77 -6.79 -7.11 16.99
C ASP A 77 -6.44 -8.38 16.20
N ALA A 78 -6.76 -9.56 16.77
CA ALA A 78 -6.45 -10.84 16.13
C ALA A 78 -7.15 -11.02 14.78
N ASP A 79 -8.30 -10.38 14.59
CA ASP A 79 -9.12 -10.53 13.39
C ASP A 79 -8.76 -9.54 12.28
N GLY A 80 -8.07 -8.45 12.60
CA GLY A 80 -7.66 -7.46 11.61
C GLY A 80 -7.57 -6.05 12.16
N PHE A 81 -7.71 -5.09 11.26
CA PHE A 81 -7.60 -3.67 11.56
C PHE A 81 -8.97 -3.02 11.52
N HIS A 82 -9.27 -2.18 12.51
CA HIS A 82 -10.58 -1.56 12.66
C HIS A 82 -10.50 -0.07 12.31
N PHE A 83 -11.46 0.38 11.53
CA PHE A 83 -11.55 1.75 11.04
C PHE A 83 -12.97 2.28 11.22
N MET A 84 -13.10 3.59 11.32
CA MET A 84 -14.40 4.26 11.43
C MET A 84 -14.54 5.31 10.32
N ASN A 85 -15.66 5.27 9.62
CA ASN A 85 -15.97 6.26 8.57
C ASN A 85 -16.09 7.65 9.20
N ASN A 86 -15.41 8.64 8.65
CA ASN A 86 -15.39 10.00 9.17
C ASN A 86 -16.74 10.71 9.08
N GLU A 87 -17.60 10.31 8.16
CA GLU A 87 -18.89 10.96 7.93
C GLU A 87 -20.04 10.22 8.60
N THR A 88 -20.08 8.89 8.41
CA THR A 88 -21.20 8.08 8.87
C THR A 88 -20.97 7.45 10.24
N TYR A 89 -19.71 7.43 10.72
CA TYR A 89 -19.27 6.78 11.96
C TYR A 89 -19.45 5.25 11.95
N ASP A 90 -19.73 4.67 10.79
CA ASP A 90 -19.78 3.22 10.63
C ASP A 90 -18.38 2.63 10.80
N GLN A 91 -18.30 1.51 11.51
CA GLN A 91 -17.04 0.80 11.70
C GLN A 91 -16.92 -0.34 10.70
N VAL A 92 -15.71 -0.53 10.19
CA VAL A 92 -15.38 -1.66 9.32
C VAL A 92 -14.12 -2.35 9.82
N GLN A 93 -14.06 -3.65 9.60
CA GLN A 93 -12.88 -4.46 9.87
C GLN A 93 -12.19 -4.79 8.55
N VAL A 94 -10.90 -4.51 8.47
CA VAL A 94 -10.11 -4.76 7.25
C VAL A 94 -9.14 -5.90 7.53
N PRO A 95 -9.17 -6.97 6.73
CA PRO A 95 -8.24 -8.10 6.90
C PRO A 95 -6.77 -7.66 6.80
N LYS A 96 -5.90 -8.39 7.49
CA LYS A 96 -4.46 -8.11 7.48
C LYS A 96 -3.85 -8.16 6.09
N ASP A 97 -4.35 -9.02 5.22
CA ASP A 97 -3.85 -9.17 3.84
C ASP A 97 -4.04 -7.90 3.02
N ILE A 98 -5.11 -7.15 3.26
CA ILE A 98 -5.39 -5.90 2.55
C ILE A 98 -4.47 -4.79 3.04
N ILE A 99 -4.20 -4.73 4.33
CA ILE A 99 -3.31 -3.73 4.92
C ILE A 99 -1.85 -4.00 4.51
N GLY A 100 -1.42 -5.26 4.59
CA GLY A 100 -0.08 -5.67 4.16
C GLY A 100 1.04 -4.88 4.80
N SER A 101 1.97 -4.39 3.99
CA SER A 101 3.15 -3.65 4.45
C SER A 101 2.84 -2.27 5.02
N ALA A 102 1.61 -1.79 4.87
CA ALA A 102 1.20 -0.50 5.45
C ALA A 102 0.99 -0.57 6.97
N ALA A 103 0.83 -1.78 7.52
CA ALA A 103 0.49 -1.96 8.94
C ALA A 103 1.38 -1.18 9.92
N PRO A 104 2.73 -1.19 9.79
CA PRO A 104 3.58 -0.48 10.74
C PRO A 104 3.40 1.05 10.74
N TYR A 105 2.83 1.60 9.68
CA TYR A 105 2.66 3.06 9.52
C TYR A 105 1.30 3.55 10.01
N LEU A 106 0.39 2.64 10.40
CA LEU A 106 -0.91 3.03 10.94
C LEU A 106 -0.74 3.57 12.36
N GLN A 107 -1.31 4.75 12.60
CA GLN A 107 -1.31 5.39 13.90
C GLN A 107 -2.74 5.70 14.31
N GLU A 108 -3.04 5.59 15.59
CA GLU A 108 -4.36 5.87 16.15
C GLU A 108 -4.89 7.22 15.66
N ASN A 109 -6.13 7.23 15.19
CA ASN A 109 -6.82 8.39 14.61
C ASN A 109 -6.23 8.92 13.28
N MET A 110 -5.29 8.17 12.67
CA MET A 110 -4.81 8.52 11.33
C MET A 110 -5.94 8.38 10.32
N THR A 111 -6.07 9.36 9.44
CA THR A 111 -7.04 9.29 8.33
C THR A 111 -6.42 8.57 7.14
N VAL A 112 -7.12 7.55 6.66
CA VAL A 112 -6.74 6.81 5.46
C VAL A 112 -7.93 6.78 4.51
N LYS A 113 -7.68 6.42 3.27
CA LYS A 113 -8.73 6.22 2.29
C LYS A 113 -8.93 4.71 2.09
N LEU A 114 -10.15 4.23 2.35
CA LEU A 114 -10.52 2.85 2.07
C LEU A 114 -11.38 2.80 0.82
N SER A 115 -11.08 1.85 -0.04
CA SER A 115 -11.89 1.54 -1.22
C SER A 115 -12.86 0.42 -0.84
N LEU A 116 -14.14 0.64 -1.10
CA LEU A 116 -15.21 -0.28 -0.73
C LEU A 116 -15.98 -0.75 -1.95
N HIS A 117 -16.30 -2.03 -1.99
CA HIS A 117 -17.30 -2.58 -2.88
C HIS A 117 -18.56 -2.83 -2.02
N GLY A 118 -19.54 -1.93 -2.09
CA GLY A 118 -20.63 -1.91 -1.13
C GLY A 118 -20.11 -1.64 0.27
N VAL A 119 -20.26 -2.61 1.18
CA VAL A 119 -19.73 -2.52 2.56
C VAL A 119 -18.39 -3.26 2.72
N LEU A 120 -17.92 -3.94 1.67
CA LEU A 120 -16.72 -4.77 1.73
C LEU A 120 -15.48 -3.95 1.42
N PRO A 121 -14.52 -3.81 2.38
CA PRO A 121 -13.26 -3.13 2.08
C PRO A 121 -12.39 -3.99 1.15
N VAL A 122 -11.87 -3.38 0.10
CA VAL A 122 -11.09 -4.10 -0.93
C VAL A 122 -9.67 -3.57 -1.06
N ALA A 123 -9.40 -2.33 -0.62
CA ALA A 123 -8.07 -1.74 -0.70
C ALA A 123 -7.93 -0.59 0.28
N ILE A 124 -6.68 -0.27 0.66
CA ILE A 124 -6.34 0.89 1.48
C ILE A 124 -5.36 1.77 0.72
N GLN A 125 -5.55 3.09 0.84
CA GLN A 125 -4.60 4.06 0.33
C GLN A 125 -4.02 4.83 1.51
N MET A 126 -2.74 4.63 1.77
CA MET A 126 -2.01 5.29 2.83
C MET A 126 -1.48 6.63 2.36
N PRO A 127 -1.25 7.59 3.27
CA PRO A 127 -0.43 8.74 2.95
C PRO A 127 0.92 8.27 2.39
N GLN A 128 1.45 8.98 1.38
CA GLN A 128 2.70 8.58 0.72
C GLN A 128 3.90 8.68 1.65
N ARG A 129 3.85 9.57 2.64
CA ARG A 129 4.94 9.86 3.56
C ARG A 129 4.47 9.78 4.99
N ALA A 130 5.39 9.40 5.88
CA ALA A 130 5.14 9.38 7.32
C ALA A 130 6.35 9.97 8.03
N THR A 131 6.09 10.67 9.14
CA THR A 131 7.14 11.21 10.00
C THR A 131 7.32 10.27 11.19
N LEU A 132 8.54 9.77 11.38
CA LEU A 132 8.88 8.80 12.43
C LEU A 132 10.18 9.20 13.10
N GLU A 133 10.32 8.80 14.37
CA GLU A 133 11.55 9.02 15.12
C GLU A 133 12.52 7.87 14.89
N VAL A 134 13.82 8.20 14.75
CA VAL A 134 14.88 7.21 14.75
C VAL A 134 15.16 6.82 16.20
N VAL A 135 14.89 5.55 16.54
CA VAL A 135 15.06 5.07 17.92
C VAL A 135 16.40 4.37 18.13
N GLU A 136 17.01 3.88 17.05
CA GLU A 136 18.31 3.22 17.09
C GLU A 136 19.07 3.43 15.79
N THR A 137 20.32 3.90 15.90
CA THR A 137 21.23 4.03 14.76
C THR A 137 22.66 4.19 15.28
N GLU A 138 23.64 4.09 14.40
CA GLU A 138 25.02 4.35 14.73
C GLU A 138 25.24 5.81 15.12
N PRO A 139 26.11 6.09 16.11
CA PRO A 139 26.39 7.47 16.52
C PRO A 139 26.90 8.33 15.37
N VAL A 140 26.57 9.62 15.42
CA VAL A 140 27.15 10.61 14.50
C VAL A 140 28.61 10.80 14.91
N THR A 141 29.53 10.57 13.98
CA THR A 141 30.97 10.72 14.24
C THR A 141 31.49 11.99 13.59
N LYS A 142 32.03 12.91 14.41
CA LYS A 142 32.65 14.13 13.91
C LYS A 142 33.91 13.78 13.11
N GLY A 143 34.06 14.42 11.95
CA GLY A 143 35.26 14.27 11.13
C GLY A 143 35.24 13.11 10.17
N GLN A 144 34.18 12.34 10.11
CA GLN A 144 33.99 11.45 8.98
C GLN A 144 33.84 12.30 7.71
N THR A 145 34.85 12.19 6.88
CA THR A 145 34.69 12.68 5.51
C THR A 145 33.44 12.03 4.94
N ALA A 146 32.65 12.83 4.27
CA ALA A 146 31.41 12.42 3.66
C ALA A 146 31.59 11.23 2.72
N SER A 147 31.74 10.03 3.30
CA SER A 147 31.33 8.87 2.54
C SER A 147 29.82 8.99 2.46
N SER A 148 29.30 9.07 1.25
CA SER A 148 27.89 9.20 0.97
C SER A 148 27.08 7.94 1.34
N SER A 149 27.69 7.00 2.06
CA SER A 149 27.03 5.76 2.43
C SER A 149 26.05 5.98 3.58
N TYR A 150 24.82 5.56 3.35
CA TYR A 150 23.81 5.56 4.39
C TYR A 150 24.12 4.46 5.42
N LYS A 151 23.62 4.65 6.61
CA LYS A 151 23.79 3.70 7.74
C LYS A 151 22.43 3.13 8.14
N PRO A 152 22.40 1.91 8.71
CA PRO A 152 21.16 1.33 9.20
C PRO A 152 20.55 2.12 10.35
N ALA A 153 19.22 2.17 10.40
CA ALA A 153 18.46 2.78 11.48
C ALA A 153 17.17 2.00 11.72
N ILE A 154 16.70 2.03 12.96
CA ILE A 154 15.41 1.48 13.35
C ILE A 154 14.50 2.64 13.74
N LEU A 155 13.30 2.64 13.18
CA LEU A 155 12.30 3.67 13.41
C LEU A 155 11.38 3.31 14.57
N SER A 156 10.66 4.30 15.08
CA SER A 156 9.74 4.14 16.21
C SER A 156 8.61 3.14 15.97
N ASN A 157 8.31 2.82 14.72
CA ASN A 157 7.34 1.79 14.34
C ASN A 157 7.97 0.40 14.13
N GLY A 158 9.26 0.24 14.41
CA GLY A 158 9.98 -1.02 14.26
C GLY A 158 10.53 -1.29 12.86
N VAL A 159 10.26 -0.42 11.90
CA VAL A 159 10.76 -0.58 10.54
C VAL A 159 12.24 -0.24 10.47
N ARG A 160 13.00 -1.05 9.73
CA ARG A 160 14.41 -0.81 9.44
C ARG A 160 14.56 -0.04 8.14
N THR A 161 15.41 0.97 8.16
CA THR A 161 15.71 1.77 6.98
C THR A 161 17.19 2.17 6.96
N ALA A 162 17.59 2.88 5.92
CA ALA A 162 18.92 3.45 5.82
C ALA A 162 18.80 4.97 5.85
N VAL A 163 19.65 5.62 6.63
CA VAL A 163 19.65 7.08 6.82
C VAL A 163 21.04 7.66 6.55
N PRO A 164 21.12 8.95 6.16
CA PRO A 164 22.41 9.63 6.02
C PRO A 164 23.23 9.62 7.31
N PRO A 165 24.57 9.71 7.24
CA PRO A 165 25.43 9.65 8.42
C PRO A 165 25.16 10.71 9.49
N HIS A 166 24.60 11.85 9.11
CA HIS A 166 24.34 12.98 10.05
C HIS A 166 23.07 12.77 10.90
N ILE A 167 22.28 11.74 10.61
CA ILE A 167 21.06 11.46 11.37
C ILE A 167 21.42 10.68 12.63
N GLY A 168 21.02 11.19 13.79
CA GLY A 168 21.25 10.54 15.08
C GLY A 168 19.97 10.00 15.70
N THR A 169 20.14 9.22 16.76
CA THR A 169 19.00 8.74 17.57
C THR A 169 18.22 9.92 18.12
N GLY A 170 16.89 9.83 18.10
CA GLY A 170 16.00 10.90 18.55
C GLY A 170 15.62 11.88 17.44
N THR A 171 16.22 11.78 16.26
CA THR A 171 15.88 12.64 15.12
C THR A 171 14.58 12.15 14.48
N ARG A 172 13.67 13.07 14.18
CA ARG A 172 12.47 12.77 13.43
C ARG A 172 12.76 12.93 11.94
N ILE A 173 12.37 11.93 11.18
CA ILE A 173 12.59 11.90 9.72
C ILE A 173 11.30 11.59 8.98
N VAL A 174 11.27 11.98 7.71
CA VAL A 174 10.17 11.64 6.80
C VAL A 174 10.62 10.47 5.95
N VAL A 175 9.78 9.44 5.87
CA VAL A 175 10.03 8.25 5.05
C VAL A 175 8.85 7.98 4.12
N MET A 176 9.12 7.26 3.04
CA MET A 176 8.07 6.78 2.15
C MET A 176 7.37 5.59 2.80
N THR A 177 6.06 5.60 2.85
CA THR A 177 5.28 4.48 3.44
C THR A 177 5.33 3.23 2.58
N GLU A 178 5.62 3.36 1.30
CA GLU A 178 5.70 2.24 0.37
C GLU A 178 6.84 1.27 0.69
N ASP A 179 8.02 1.80 1.02
CA ASP A 179 9.23 1.00 1.21
C ASP A 179 10.06 1.38 2.46
N GLY A 180 9.64 2.40 3.20
CA GLY A 180 10.38 2.86 4.38
C GLY A 180 11.61 3.71 4.07
N SER A 181 11.83 4.09 2.81
CA SER A 181 13.02 4.84 2.42
C SER A 181 13.02 6.27 2.97
N TYR A 182 14.21 6.72 3.35
CA TYR A 182 14.43 8.08 3.85
C TYR A 182 14.16 9.12 2.78
N VAL A 183 13.41 10.16 3.13
CA VAL A 183 13.14 11.31 2.25
C VAL A 183 13.93 12.53 2.72
N GLU A 184 13.68 12.95 3.96
CA GLU A 184 14.32 14.15 4.53
C GLU A 184 14.17 14.15 6.04
N ARG A 185 14.95 15.02 6.69
CA ARG A 185 14.76 15.31 8.11
C ARG A 185 13.45 16.06 8.28
N ALA A 186 12.65 15.68 9.27
CA ALA A 186 11.37 16.36 9.51
C ALA A 186 11.59 17.82 9.91
N LYS A 187 10.72 18.66 9.41
CA LYS A 187 10.67 20.07 9.83
C LYS A 187 9.72 20.16 11.03
N ASP A 188 10.21 20.71 12.10
CA ASP A 188 9.41 20.96 13.30
C ASP A 188 8.66 22.29 13.20
#